data_0f6d0c7b949bb469763bd69a9dfd80a8
#
_entry.id   0f6d0c7b949bb469763bd69a9dfd80a8
#
_cell.length_a   1.000
_cell.length_b   1.000
_cell.length_c   1.000
_cell.angle_alpha   90.00
_cell.angle_beta   90.00
_cell.angle_gamma   90.00
#
_symmetry.space_group_name_H-M   'P 1'
#
loop_
_entity.id
_entity.type
_entity.pdbx_description
1 polymer ?
#
loop_
_entity_poly.entity_id
_entity_poly.type
_entity_poly.pdbx_seq_one_letter_code
_entity_poly.pdbx_strand_id
1 'polypeptide(L)'
;VVGRLGGTMDRISGDQVTAVFGLGGLSGSELERAVRASREIRRVLAALADPAPLTVACGLAQGQLLPNRPGFPFPLSGRPAADAATLADQASPGQTLLTGDARRALGEQAVTRPVGSPPSAWALESLLPAVPGSVRAPLAGRRAELSLILSLLDRSIASGRGRVIVIRGEAGIGKTRLLQAFLDGAAARGAACHRAEVLDFGQVETRRPRVALAGSLLGIAADATPEDRARA
;
A
#
# COMPACT_ATOMS: atom_id res chain seq x y z
N VAL A 1 -13.46 4.49 -5.59
CA VAL A 1 -12.82 3.18 -5.29
C VAL A 1 -11.35 3.39 -4.92
N VAL A 2 -10.54 3.98 -5.80
CA VAL A 2 -9.09 4.14 -5.60
C VAL A 2 -8.76 4.79 -4.25
N GLY A 3 -9.28 6.00 -3.99
CA GLY A 3 -9.01 6.73 -2.73
C GLY A 3 -9.44 5.96 -1.49
N ARG A 4 -10.62 5.33 -1.51
CA ARG A 4 -11.14 4.52 -0.40
C ARG A 4 -10.24 3.33 -0.04
N LEU A 5 -9.49 2.80 -1.01
CA LEU A 5 -8.52 1.73 -0.81
C LEU A 5 -7.09 2.25 -0.58
N GLY A 6 -6.93 3.56 -0.34
CA GLY A 6 -5.64 4.17 -0.04
C GLY A 6 -4.72 4.35 -1.25
N GLY A 7 -5.30 4.39 -2.44
CA GLY A 7 -4.61 4.76 -3.67
C GLY A 7 -4.80 6.23 -3.99
N THR A 8 -3.92 6.78 -4.81
CA THR A 8 -3.96 8.14 -5.31
C THR A 8 -4.01 8.13 -6.83
N MET A 9 -4.89 8.94 -7.40
CA MET A 9 -4.96 9.13 -8.85
C MET A 9 -3.73 9.93 -9.31
N ASP A 10 -2.98 9.36 -10.24
CA ASP A 10 -1.79 10.02 -10.79
C ASP A 10 -2.13 10.79 -12.07
N ARG A 11 -2.75 10.12 -13.02
CA ARG A 11 -3.00 10.69 -14.35
C ARG A 11 -4.28 10.10 -14.98
N ILE A 12 -4.94 10.95 -15.76
CA ILE A 12 -5.99 10.55 -16.69
C ILE A 12 -5.52 10.97 -18.09
N SER A 13 -5.47 10.05 -19.03
CA SER A 13 -5.03 10.29 -20.41
C SER A 13 -5.91 9.48 -21.35
N GLY A 14 -6.81 10.18 -22.06
CA GLY A 14 -7.82 9.53 -22.90
C GLY A 14 -8.72 8.60 -22.09
N ASP A 15 -8.72 7.33 -22.44
CA ASP A 15 -9.45 6.25 -21.77
C ASP A 15 -8.65 5.54 -20.68
N GLN A 16 -7.38 5.94 -20.49
CA GLN A 16 -6.50 5.36 -19.48
C GLN A 16 -6.48 6.18 -18.19
N VAL A 17 -6.54 5.46 -17.08
CA VAL A 17 -6.43 6.03 -15.74
C VAL A 17 -5.29 5.34 -15.00
N THR A 18 -4.34 6.12 -14.52
CA THR A 18 -3.23 5.65 -13.70
C THR A 18 -3.47 6.00 -12.23
N ALA A 19 -3.34 5.02 -11.37
CA ALA A 19 -3.41 5.20 -9.92
C ALA A 19 -2.21 4.56 -9.24
N VAL A 20 -1.77 5.13 -8.13
CA VAL A 20 -0.62 4.67 -7.37
C VAL A 20 -1.03 4.36 -5.94
N PHE A 21 -0.54 3.24 -5.42
CA PHE A 21 -0.72 2.82 -4.04
C PHE A 21 0.63 2.84 -3.33
N GLY A 22 0.67 3.37 -2.10
CA GLY A 22 1.90 3.44 -1.31
C GLY A 22 2.54 4.83 -1.21
N LEU A 23 1.91 5.89 -1.72
CA LEU A 23 2.40 7.27 -1.57
C LEU A 23 2.26 7.82 -0.15
N GLY A 24 1.35 7.30 0.63
CA GLY A 24 1.08 7.72 2.02
C GLY A 24 1.80 6.90 3.08
N GLY A 25 2.75 6.06 2.69
CA GLY A 25 3.44 5.13 3.56
C GLY A 25 3.24 3.67 3.14
N LEU A 26 4.28 2.86 3.31
CA LEU A 26 4.25 1.45 2.95
C LEU A 26 3.67 0.63 4.11
N SER A 27 2.46 0.11 3.94
CA SER A 27 1.82 -0.80 4.89
C SER A 27 2.11 -2.27 4.60
N GLY A 28 2.79 -2.54 3.47
CA GLY A 28 3.08 -3.90 2.99
C GLY A 28 1.88 -4.61 2.34
N SER A 29 0.78 -3.88 2.14
CA SER A 29 -0.44 -4.38 1.50
C SER A 29 -0.87 -3.53 0.29
N GLU A 30 0.02 -2.67 -0.22
CA GLU A 30 -0.27 -1.74 -1.31
C GLU A 30 -0.73 -2.46 -2.57
N LEU A 31 0.00 -3.51 -2.93
CA LEU A 31 -0.31 -4.31 -4.12
C LEU A 31 -1.63 -5.08 -3.95
N GLU A 32 -1.90 -5.61 -2.76
CA GLU A 32 -3.18 -6.25 -2.45
C GLU A 32 -4.34 -5.24 -2.57
N ARG A 33 -4.15 -4.02 -2.08
CA ARG A 33 -5.15 -2.94 -2.21
C ARG A 33 -5.34 -2.52 -3.67
N ALA A 34 -4.26 -2.45 -4.46
CA ALA A 34 -4.33 -2.20 -5.90
C ALA A 34 -5.12 -3.30 -6.63
N VAL A 35 -4.88 -4.56 -6.31
CA VAL A 35 -5.64 -5.70 -6.83
C VAL A 35 -7.11 -5.62 -6.44
N ARG A 36 -7.41 -5.32 -5.20
CA ARG A 36 -8.80 -5.14 -4.73
C ARG A 36 -9.48 -3.96 -5.46
N ALA A 37 -8.74 -2.86 -5.66
CA ALA A 37 -9.24 -1.70 -6.41
C ALA A 37 -9.58 -2.08 -7.85
N SER A 38 -8.71 -2.78 -8.56
CA SER A 38 -8.95 -3.21 -9.93
C SER A 38 -10.22 -4.08 -10.06
N ARG A 39 -10.43 -5.00 -9.11
CA ARG A 39 -11.62 -5.84 -9.07
C ARG A 39 -12.89 -5.05 -8.76
N GLU A 40 -12.81 -4.13 -7.81
CA GLU A 40 -13.97 -3.32 -7.44
C GLU A 40 -14.34 -2.33 -8.53
N ILE A 41 -13.36 -1.70 -9.20
CA ILE A 41 -13.59 -0.83 -10.36
C ILE A 41 -14.33 -1.60 -11.44
N ARG A 42 -13.86 -2.79 -11.81
CA ARG A 42 -14.53 -3.63 -12.82
C ARG A 42 -15.97 -3.94 -12.41
N ARG A 43 -16.20 -4.29 -11.14
CA ARG A 43 -17.55 -4.60 -10.65
C ARG A 43 -18.47 -3.37 -10.72
N VAL A 44 -17.99 -2.21 -10.32
CA VAL A 44 -18.77 -0.97 -10.34
C VAL A 44 -19.10 -0.56 -11.78
N LEU A 45 -18.11 -0.61 -12.68
CA LEU A 45 -18.31 -0.22 -14.08
C LEU A 45 -19.20 -1.22 -14.84
N ALA A 46 -19.10 -2.52 -14.54
CA ALA A 46 -20.02 -3.51 -15.09
C ALA A 46 -21.48 -3.30 -14.64
N ALA A 47 -21.69 -2.67 -13.49
CA ALA A 47 -23.02 -2.33 -12.99
C ALA A 47 -23.59 -1.04 -13.57
N LEU A 48 -22.75 -0.22 -14.23
CA LEU A 48 -23.18 0.97 -14.97
C LEU A 48 -23.61 0.55 -16.39
N ALA A 49 -24.81 0.01 -16.51
CA ALA A 49 -25.25 -0.71 -17.70
C ALA A 49 -26.00 0.16 -18.74
N ASP A 50 -25.88 1.48 -18.71
CA ASP A 50 -26.58 2.34 -19.67
C ASP A 50 -25.57 3.23 -20.45
N PRO A 51 -25.46 3.12 -21.80
CA PRO A 51 -26.19 2.24 -22.72
C PRO A 51 -25.62 0.83 -22.87
N ALA A 52 -24.39 0.58 -22.38
CA ALA A 52 -23.72 -0.73 -22.41
C ALA A 52 -22.76 -0.89 -21.22
N PRO A 53 -22.53 -2.11 -20.72
CA PRO A 53 -21.62 -2.34 -19.63
C PRO A 53 -20.19 -1.95 -20.03
N LEU A 54 -19.56 -1.11 -19.21
CA LEU A 54 -18.17 -0.73 -19.40
C LEU A 54 -17.25 -1.85 -18.91
N THR A 55 -16.36 -2.29 -19.79
CA THR A 55 -15.34 -3.26 -19.45
C THR A 55 -13.98 -2.58 -19.32
N VAL A 56 -13.23 -2.91 -18.27
CA VAL A 56 -11.91 -2.32 -18.00
C VAL A 56 -10.85 -3.43 -17.98
N ALA A 57 -9.78 -3.20 -18.73
CA ALA A 57 -8.53 -3.94 -18.63
C ALA A 57 -7.60 -3.24 -17.63
N CYS A 58 -6.86 -4.00 -16.84
CA CYS A 58 -5.97 -3.46 -15.82
C CYS A 58 -4.56 -4.03 -15.92
N GLY A 59 -3.55 -3.16 -15.82
CA GLY A 59 -2.16 -3.54 -15.65
C GLY A 59 -1.66 -3.16 -14.25
N LEU A 60 -0.98 -4.05 -13.56
CA LEU A 60 -0.42 -3.82 -12.23
C LEU A 60 1.07 -4.12 -12.21
N ALA A 61 1.85 -3.16 -11.77
CA ALA A 61 3.28 -3.27 -11.61
C ALA A 61 3.72 -2.74 -10.25
N GLN A 62 4.83 -3.25 -9.74
CA GLN A 62 5.44 -2.81 -8.49
C GLN A 62 6.86 -2.33 -8.73
N GLY A 63 7.25 -1.26 -8.04
CA GLY A 63 8.60 -0.73 -8.08
C GLY A 63 8.67 0.72 -7.64
N GLN A 64 9.81 1.36 -7.88
CA GLN A 64 10.04 2.74 -7.52
C GLN A 64 9.50 3.68 -8.60
N LEU A 65 8.79 4.72 -8.16
CA LEU A 65 8.32 5.81 -8.98
C LEU A 65 8.93 7.12 -8.50
N LEU A 66 9.22 8.02 -9.41
CA LEU A 66 9.77 9.34 -9.13
C LEU A 66 8.84 10.43 -9.68
N PRO A 67 8.74 11.59 -9.02
CA PRO A 67 8.05 12.74 -9.58
C PRO A 67 8.70 13.20 -10.90
N ASN A 68 7.92 13.53 -11.90
CA ASN A 68 8.42 14.01 -13.20
C ASN A 68 9.08 15.39 -13.09
N ARG A 69 8.71 16.19 -12.08
CA ARG A 69 9.26 17.52 -11.85
C ARG A 69 9.57 17.68 -10.36
N PRO A 70 10.74 18.23 -10.01
CA PRO A 70 11.04 18.60 -8.63
C PRO A 70 9.97 19.54 -8.07
N GLY A 71 9.50 19.29 -6.84
CA GLY A 71 8.48 20.10 -6.18
C GLY A 71 7.03 19.77 -6.55
N PHE A 72 6.78 18.92 -7.56
CA PHE A 72 5.43 18.48 -7.92
C PHE A 72 5.27 16.98 -7.62
N PRO A 73 4.28 16.59 -6.82
CA PRO A 73 4.08 15.17 -6.49
C PRO A 73 3.61 14.34 -7.68
N PHE A 74 3.01 14.96 -8.70
CA PHE A 74 2.44 14.31 -9.87
C PHE A 74 2.73 15.07 -11.17
N PRO A 75 2.75 14.40 -12.33
CA PRO A 75 2.65 12.95 -12.50
C PRO A 75 3.94 12.22 -12.08
N LEU A 76 3.79 10.96 -11.72
CA LEU A 76 4.90 10.08 -11.39
C LEU A 76 5.42 9.37 -12.65
N SER A 77 6.72 9.10 -12.65
CA SER A 77 7.41 8.38 -13.71
C SER A 77 8.25 7.26 -13.18
N GLY A 78 8.50 6.29 -14.02
CA GLY A 78 9.36 5.16 -13.73
C GLY A 78 8.93 3.93 -14.50
N ARG A 79 9.80 2.94 -14.50
CA ARG A 79 9.54 1.66 -15.16
C ARG A 79 8.21 1.02 -14.75
N PRO A 80 7.81 0.99 -13.45
CA PRO A 80 6.54 0.40 -13.06
C PRO A 80 5.33 1.09 -13.69
N ALA A 81 5.35 2.40 -13.90
CA ALA A 81 4.24 3.11 -14.56
C ALA A 81 4.12 2.71 -16.03
N ALA A 82 5.26 2.60 -16.74
CA ALA A 82 5.29 2.16 -18.14
C ALA A 82 4.88 0.68 -18.27
N ASP A 83 5.38 -0.18 -17.39
CA ASP A 83 5.04 -1.60 -17.37
C ASP A 83 3.53 -1.80 -17.11
N ALA A 84 2.95 -1.06 -16.16
CA ALA A 84 1.52 -1.12 -15.88
C ALA A 84 0.66 -0.68 -17.06
N ALA A 85 1.04 0.41 -17.74
CA ALA A 85 0.35 0.88 -18.95
C ALA A 85 0.43 -0.17 -20.07
N THR A 86 1.62 -0.69 -20.35
CA THR A 86 1.82 -1.75 -21.36
C THR A 86 0.96 -2.99 -21.04
N LEU A 87 0.89 -3.41 -19.78
CA LEU A 87 0.07 -4.54 -19.38
C LEU A 87 -1.43 -4.25 -19.53
N ALA A 88 -1.87 -3.02 -19.25
CA ALA A 88 -3.26 -2.62 -19.46
C ALA A 88 -3.64 -2.71 -20.93
N ASP A 89 -2.75 -2.26 -21.84
CA ASP A 89 -2.96 -2.32 -23.30
C ASP A 89 -2.99 -3.77 -23.83
N GLN A 90 -2.21 -4.66 -23.21
CA GLN A 90 -2.16 -6.09 -23.57
C GLN A 90 -3.31 -6.91 -22.97
N ALA A 91 -3.94 -6.42 -21.93
CA ALA A 91 -4.98 -7.14 -21.23
C ALA A 91 -6.28 -7.14 -22.03
N SER A 92 -6.94 -8.31 -22.10
CA SER A 92 -8.28 -8.41 -22.63
C SER A 92 -9.29 -7.65 -21.76
N PRO A 93 -10.43 -7.21 -22.34
CA PRO A 93 -11.51 -6.59 -21.56
C PRO A 93 -11.88 -7.43 -20.33
N GLY A 94 -11.93 -6.82 -19.16
CA GLY A 94 -12.20 -7.51 -17.90
C GLY A 94 -11.01 -8.27 -17.30
N GLN A 95 -9.85 -8.24 -17.93
CA GLN A 95 -8.64 -8.91 -17.43
C GLN A 95 -7.79 -7.95 -16.58
N THR A 96 -7.06 -8.53 -15.62
CA THR A 96 -6.00 -7.85 -14.89
C THR A 96 -4.69 -8.60 -15.10
N LEU A 97 -3.68 -7.91 -15.62
CA LEU A 97 -2.34 -8.45 -15.80
C LEU A 97 -1.37 -7.90 -14.75
N LEU A 98 -0.42 -8.71 -14.35
CA LEU A 98 0.62 -8.42 -13.35
C LEU A 98 2.00 -8.58 -13.97
N THR A 99 2.95 -7.74 -13.56
CA THR A 99 4.37 -8.01 -13.77
C THR A 99 4.83 -9.21 -12.94
N GLY A 100 5.96 -9.82 -13.30
CA GLY A 100 6.56 -10.90 -12.51
C GLY A 100 6.89 -10.49 -11.08
N ASP A 101 7.32 -9.23 -10.89
CA ASP A 101 7.62 -8.68 -9.57
C ASP A 101 6.35 -8.53 -8.73
N ALA A 102 5.29 -8.00 -9.30
CA ALA A 102 3.99 -7.88 -8.64
C ALA A 102 3.42 -9.26 -8.27
N ARG A 103 3.52 -10.24 -9.17
CA ARG A 103 3.13 -11.63 -8.86
C ARG A 103 3.91 -12.19 -7.68
N ARG A 104 5.26 -12.04 -7.67
CA ARG A 104 6.10 -12.53 -6.57
C ARG A 104 5.77 -11.88 -5.24
N ALA A 105 5.48 -10.60 -5.25
CA ALA A 105 5.11 -9.87 -4.05
C ALA A 105 3.75 -10.27 -3.48
N LEU A 106 2.80 -10.66 -4.32
CA LEU A 106 1.51 -11.24 -3.88
C LEU A 106 1.66 -12.66 -3.35
N GLY A 107 2.66 -13.40 -3.83
CA GLY A 107 2.92 -14.77 -3.40
C GLY A 107 1.69 -15.67 -3.56
N GLU A 108 1.40 -16.44 -2.51
CA GLU A 108 0.26 -17.37 -2.48
C GLU A 108 -1.11 -16.70 -2.31
N GLN A 109 -1.15 -15.38 -2.09
CA GLN A 109 -2.40 -14.65 -1.95
C GLN A 109 -3.15 -14.46 -3.28
N ALA A 110 -2.47 -14.67 -4.40
CA ALA A 110 -3.05 -14.53 -5.72
C ALA A 110 -2.90 -15.79 -6.55
N VAL A 111 -3.99 -16.28 -7.09
CA VAL A 111 -3.98 -17.31 -8.14
C VAL A 111 -3.78 -16.59 -9.46
N THR A 112 -2.71 -16.96 -10.16
CA THR A 112 -2.31 -16.32 -11.42
C THR A 112 -1.98 -17.37 -12.48
N ARG A 113 -2.24 -17.03 -13.75
CA ARG A 113 -1.88 -17.82 -14.92
C ARG A 113 -0.84 -17.08 -15.76
N PRO A 114 0.21 -17.76 -16.22
CA PRO A 114 1.21 -17.15 -17.10
C PRO A 114 0.59 -16.75 -18.44
N VAL A 115 1.07 -15.63 -19.01
CA VAL A 115 0.67 -15.12 -20.31
C VAL A 115 1.93 -14.98 -21.19
N GLY A 116 1.88 -15.57 -22.37
CA GLY A 116 3.03 -15.65 -23.28
C GLY A 116 3.93 -16.85 -23.03
N SER A 117 4.85 -17.10 -23.99
CA SER A 117 5.85 -18.17 -23.90
C SER A 117 7.18 -17.66 -24.47
N PRO A 118 8.22 -17.37 -23.65
CA PRO A 118 8.22 -17.40 -22.18
C PRO A 118 7.25 -16.39 -21.55
N PRO A 119 6.81 -16.59 -20.29
CA PRO A 119 5.85 -15.70 -19.66
C PRO A 119 6.39 -14.27 -19.50
N SER A 120 5.72 -13.31 -20.13
CA SER A 120 6.01 -11.86 -20.00
C SER A 120 5.11 -11.17 -18.99
N ALA A 121 3.95 -11.77 -18.68
CA ALA A 121 2.95 -11.26 -17.75
C ALA A 121 2.22 -12.41 -17.05
N TRP A 122 1.45 -12.09 -16.03
CA TRP A 122 0.59 -13.02 -15.30
C TRP A 122 -0.85 -12.49 -15.24
N ALA A 123 -1.80 -13.25 -15.74
CA ALA A 123 -3.21 -12.93 -15.59
C ALA A 123 -3.67 -13.30 -14.17
N LEU A 124 -4.29 -12.34 -13.49
CA LEU A 124 -4.89 -12.55 -12.18
C LEU A 124 -6.23 -13.28 -12.34
N GLU A 125 -6.35 -14.46 -11.77
CA GLU A 125 -7.59 -15.26 -11.77
C GLU A 125 -8.40 -14.99 -10.52
N SER A 126 -7.77 -15.08 -9.35
CA SER A 126 -8.42 -14.76 -8.08
C SER A 126 -7.44 -14.23 -7.06
N LEU A 127 -7.99 -13.48 -6.11
CA LEU A 127 -7.30 -13.13 -4.87
C LEU A 127 -7.90 -14.00 -3.78
N LEU A 128 -7.10 -14.78 -3.12
CA LEU A 128 -7.55 -15.56 -1.98
C LEU A 128 -8.03 -14.59 -0.89
N PRO A 129 -9.11 -14.91 -0.17
CA PRO A 129 -9.51 -14.12 0.98
C PRO A 129 -8.28 -13.92 1.86
N ALA A 130 -8.02 -12.68 2.29
CA ALA A 130 -7.07 -12.47 3.36
C ALA A 130 -7.57 -13.33 4.52
N VAL A 131 -6.88 -14.42 4.81
CA VAL A 131 -7.18 -15.20 6.01
C VAL A 131 -6.99 -14.21 7.16
N PRO A 132 -8.04 -13.90 7.94
CA PRO A 132 -7.87 -13.09 9.14
C PRO A 132 -6.86 -13.84 10.01
N GLY A 133 -5.64 -13.31 10.14
CA GLY A 133 -4.52 -14.04 10.72
C GLY A 133 -3.72 -14.89 9.73
N SER A 134 -3.72 -14.57 8.41
CA SER A 134 -2.70 -15.14 7.53
C SER A 134 -1.36 -14.85 8.20
N VAL A 135 -0.79 -15.91 8.72
CA VAL A 135 0.46 -15.93 9.48
C VAL A 135 1.51 -15.31 8.58
N ARG A 136 1.64 -13.98 8.68
CA ARG A 136 2.85 -13.32 8.19
C ARG A 136 3.96 -14.17 8.79
N ALA A 137 4.79 -14.76 7.94
CA ALA A 137 5.81 -15.71 8.38
C ALA A 137 6.33 -15.32 9.76
N PRO A 138 6.40 -16.22 10.73
CA PRO A 138 6.72 -15.86 12.11
C PRO A 138 7.98 -15.01 12.13
N LEU A 139 8.06 -14.08 13.07
CA LEU A 139 9.23 -13.24 13.26
C LEU A 139 10.40 -14.17 13.60
N ALA A 140 11.13 -14.63 12.57
CA ALA A 140 12.23 -15.54 12.77
C ALA A 140 13.39 -14.80 13.44
N GLY A 141 13.90 -15.34 14.53
CA GLY A 141 15.13 -14.91 15.17
C GLY A 141 15.08 -13.61 15.99
N ARG A 142 13.94 -12.91 16.10
CA ARG A 142 13.85 -11.61 16.81
C ARG A 142 12.81 -11.58 17.93
N ARG A 143 12.57 -12.74 18.54
CA ARG A 143 11.62 -12.87 19.66
C ARG A 143 12.10 -12.14 20.91
N ALA A 144 13.41 -12.13 21.15
CA ALA A 144 14.00 -11.45 22.31
C ALA A 144 13.82 -9.92 22.18
N GLU A 145 14.12 -9.36 21.01
CA GLU A 145 13.94 -7.93 20.74
C GLU A 145 12.47 -7.53 20.85
N LEU A 146 11.55 -8.33 20.28
CA LEU A 146 10.12 -8.07 20.39
C LEU A 146 9.65 -8.11 21.86
N SER A 147 10.06 -9.12 22.62
CA SER A 147 9.74 -9.22 24.05
C SER A 147 10.28 -8.04 24.85
N LEU A 148 11.49 -7.59 24.54
CA LEU A 148 12.10 -6.43 25.18
C LEU A 148 11.27 -5.17 24.94
N ILE A 149 10.95 -4.85 23.67
CA ILE A 149 10.21 -3.62 23.35
C ILE A 149 8.76 -3.67 23.87
N LEU A 150 8.11 -4.84 23.91
CA LEU A 150 6.81 -5.00 24.54
C LEU A 150 6.87 -4.81 26.06
N SER A 151 7.90 -5.33 26.73
CA SER A 151 8.09 -5.11 28.16
C SER A 151 8.38 -3.65 28.52
N LEU A 152 9.01 -2.90 27.61
CA LEU A 152 9.19 -1.46 27.75
C LEU A 152 7.85 -0.70 27.62
N LEU A 153 6.96 -1.16 26.72
CA LEU A 153 5.59 -0.63 26.62
C LEU A 153 4.81 -0.87 27.90
N ASP A 154 4.81 -2.11 28.41
CA ASP A 154 4.11 -2.47 29.64
C ASP A 154 4.59 -1.60 30.82
N ARG A 155 5.91 -1.38 30.94
CA ARG A 155 6.50 -0.47 31.94
C ARG A 155 6.14 1.00 31.72
N SER A 156 6.02 1.43 30.47
CA SER A 156 5.57 2.80 30.13
C SER A 156 4.13 3.02 30.60
N ILE A 157 3.25 2.07 30.30
CA ILE A 157 1.85 2.11 30.71
C ILE A 157 1.75 2.14 32.24
N ALA A 158 2.43 1.23 32.93
CA ALA A 158 2.39 1.13 34.38
C ALA A 158 2.96 2.35 35.12
N SER A 159 3.98 3.01 34.55
CA SER A 159 4.63 4.17 35.18
C SER A 159 4.08 5.53 34.74
N GLY A 160 3.21 5.58 33.71
CA GLY A 160 2.76 6.82 33.09
C GLY A 160 3.87 7.64 32.41
N ARG A 161 5.05 7.03 32.16
CA ARG A 161 6.20 7.71 31.57
C ARG A 161 6.43 7.29 30.13
N GLY A 162 6.46 8.27 29.23
CA GLY A 162 6.82 8.05 27.83
C GLY A 162 8.24 7.51 27.65
N ARG A 163 8.45 6.71 26.63
CA ARG A 163 9.75 6.15 26.24
C ARG A 163 9.97 6.32 24.74
N VAL A 164 11.21 6.51 24.35
CA VAL A 164 11.64 6.52 22.96
C VAL A 164 12.44 5.24 22.69
N ILE A 165 12.05 4.51 21.66
CA ILE A 165 12.76 3.30 21.20
C ILE A 165 13.26 3.57 19.79
N VAL A 166 14.55 3.40 19.57
CA VAL A 166 15.18 3.56 18.25
C VAL A 166 15.63 2.21 17.73
N ILE A 167 15.07 1.75 16.60
CA ILE A 167 15.46 0.53 15.92
C ILE A 167 16.36 0.90 14.74
N ARG A 168 17.64 0.49 14.81
CA ARG A 168 18.61 0.73 13.73
C ARG A 168 19.10 -0.59 13.15
N GLY A 169 19.57 -0.56 11.90
CA GLY A 169 20.13 -1.71 11.20
C GLY A 169 20.15 -1.50 9.70
N GLU A 170 20.79 -2.37 8.97
CA GLU A 170 20.93 -2.33 7.52
C GLU A 170 19.58 -2.49 6.79
N ALA A 171 19.53 -2.06 5.53
CA ALA A 171 18.35 -2.26 4.69
C ALA A 171 18.04 -3.77 4.57
N GLY A 172 16.76 -4.13 4.60
CA GLY A 172 16.34 -5.54 4.47
C GLY A 172 16.46 -6.39 5.74
N ILE A 173 17.15 -5.95 6.82
CA ILE A 173 17.36 -6.74 8.05
C ILE A 173 16.08 -7.06 8.84
N GLY A 174 14.90 -6.55 8.41
CA GLY A 174 13.61 -6.84 9.05
C GLY A 174 13.14 -5.83 10.10
N LYS A 175 13.68 -4.59 10.11
CA LYS A 175 13.23 -3.51 11.03
C LYS A 175 11.73 -3.25 10.97
N THR A 176 11.21 -3.08 9.76
CA THR A 176 9.78 -2.83 9.51
C THR A 176 8.91 -3.99 10.01
N ARG A 177 9.42 -5.21 9.90
CA ARG A 177 8.71 -6.38 10.39
C ARG A 177 8.67 -6.45 11.91
N LEU A 178 9.77 -6.13 12.57
CA LEU A 178 9.83 -6.04 14.04
C LEU A 178 8.90 -4.92 14.54
N LEU A 179 8.90 -3.76 13.88
CA LEU A 179 8.00 -2.66 14.20
C LEU A 179 6.53 -3.08 14.03
N GLN A 180 6.19 -3.77 12.96
CA GLN A 180 4.81 -4.24 12.75
C GLN A 180 4.39 -5.24 13.82
N ALA A 181 5.24 -6.22 14.18
CA ALA A 181 4.95 -7.17 15.23
C ALA A 181 4.77 -6.47 16.60
N PHE A 182 5.54 -5.41 16.84
CA PHE A 182 5.38 -4.57 18.02
C PHE A 182 4.03 -3.83 18.02
N LEU A 183 3.62 -3.21 16.90
CA LEU A 183 2.34 -2.52 16.78
C LEU A 183 1.16 -3.48 16.98
N ASP A 184 1.24 -4.68 16.40
CA ASP A 184 0.22 -5.73 16.59
C ASP A 184 0.15 -6.15 18.08
N GLY A 185 1.29 -6.31 18.74
CA GLY A 185 1.37 -6.61 20.16
C GLY A 185 0.92 -5.46 21.08
N ALA A 186 1.12 -4.22 20.66
CA ALA A 186 0.67 -3.02 21.38
C ALA A 186 -0.86 -2.85 21.25
N ALA A 187 -1.41 -3.04 20.06
CA ALA A 187 -2.85 -3.01 19.84
C ALA A 187 -3.57 -4.11 20.66
N ALA A 188 -3.00 -5.30 20.72
CA ALA A 188 -3.52 -6.39 21.57
C ALA A 188 -3.52 -6.05 23.08
N ARG A 189 -2.74 -5.07 23.52
CA ARG A 189 -2.72 -4.51 24.88
C ARG A 189 -3.64 -3.29 25.06
N GLY A 190 -4.44 -2.95 24.05
CA GLY A 190 -5.33 -1.81 24.08
C GLY A 190 -4.65 -0.47 23.81
N ALA A 191 -3.39 -0.44 23.38
CA ALA A 191 -2.71 0.78 23.03
C ALA A 191 -3.20 1.32 21.68
N ALA A 192 -3.53 2.61 21.60
CA ALA A 192 -3.76 3.30 20.34
C ALA A 192 -2.43 3.46 19.59
N CYS A 193 -2.37 2.98 18.35
CA CYS A 193 -1.16 2.99 17.54
C CYS A 193 -1.29 4.00 16.39
N HIS A 194 -0.40 4.99 16.37
CA HIS A 194 -0.32 5.99 15.31
C HIS A 194 1.01 5.83 14.58
N ARG A 195 0.97 5.87 13.24
CA ARG A 195 2.15 5.66 12.40
C ARG A 195 2.33 6.83 11.44
N ALA A 196 3.57 7.29 11.34
CA ALA A 196 4.00 8.19 10.28
C ALA A 196 5.31 7.66 9.68
N GLU A 197 5.47 7.80 8.39
CA GLU A 197 6.68 7.38 7.67
C GLU A 197 7.36 8.59 7.05
N VAL A 198 8.68 8.60 7.14
CA VAL A 198 9.53 9.55 6.43
C VAL A 198 10.22 8.79 5.32
N LEU A 199 9.93 9.16 4.08
CA LEU A 199 10.62 8.62 2.92
C LEU A 199 11.69 9.63 2.51
N ASP A 200 12.94 9.23 2.60
CA ASP A 200 14.08 10.05 2.18
C ASP A 200 14.30 9.89 0.66
N PHE A 201 13.48 10.56 -0.11
CA PHE A 201 13.66 10.69 -1.56
C PHE A 201 14.14 12.09 -1.89
N GLY A 202 15.38 12.44 -1.53
CA GLY A 202 16.08 13.64 -1.91
C GLY A 202 15.20 14.84 -2.30
N GLN A 203 15.01 15.79 -1.40
CA GLN A 203 14.49 17.16 -1.65
C GLN A 203 13.12 17.32 -2.31
N VAL A 204 12.20 16.40 -2.19
CA VAL A 204 10.79 16.73 -2.37
C VAL A 204 10.20 17.01 -1.00
N GLU A 205 9.51 18.14 -0.83
CA GLU A 205 8.79 18.50 0.40
C GLU A 205 7.99 17.29 0.88
N THR A 206 8.60 16.56 1.78
CA THR A 206 7.94 15.47 2.49
C THR A 206 6.79 16.11 3.22
N ARG A 207 5.58 15.96 2.71
CA ARG A 207 4.37 16.42 3.39
C ARG A 207 4.36 15.80 4.77
N ARG A 208 5.17 16.43 5.61
CA ARG A 208 5.13 16.57 7.05
C ARG A 208 4.62 15.29 7.73
N PRO A 209 5.50 14.36 8.10
CA PRO A 209 5.16 13.25 8.99
C PRO A 209 4.37 13.71 10.21
N ARG A 210 4.62 14.96 10.65
CA ARG A 210 3.88 15.66 11.71
C ARG A 210 2.40 15.85 11.38
N VAL A 211 2.07 16.19 10.12
CA VAL A 211 0.66 16.37 9.70
C VAL A 211 -0.05 15.04 9.61
N ALA A 212 0.63 14.01 9.09
CA ALA A 212 0.09 12.65 9.06
C ALA A 212 -0.13 12.09 10.47
N LEU A 213 0.82 12.33 11.36
CA LEU A 213 0.72 11.91 12.76
C LEU A 213 -0.38 12.69 13.50
N ALA A 214 -0.43 14.01 13.33
CA ALA A 214 -1.48 14.84 13.93
C ALA A 214 -2.87 14.45 13.40
N GLY A 215 -3.01 14.25 12.09
CA GLY A 215 -4.26 13.76 11.50
C GLY A 215 -4.70 12.41 12.09
N SER A 216 -3.77 11.49 12.25
CA SER A 216 -4.06 10.19 12.87
C SER A 216 -4.45 10.32 14.35
N LEU A 217 -3.82 11.21 15.10
CA LEU A 217 -4.15 11.50 16.51
C LEU A 217 -5.52 12.15 16.67
N LEU A 218 -5.90 13.03 15.73
CA LEU A 218 -7.19 13.72 15.73
C LEU A 218 -8.32 12.91 15.06
N GLY A 219 -8.03 11.69 14.59
CA GLY A 219 -9.00 10.88 13.88
C GLY A 219 -9.37 11.41 12.49
N ILE A 220 -8.57 12.34 11.95
CA ILE A 220 -8.79 12.95 10.64
C ILE A 220 -8.35 11.95 9.57
N ALA A 221 -9.25 11.57 8.68
CA ALA A 221 -8.93 10.69 7.55
C ALA A 221 -7.85 11.33 6.65
N ALA A 222 -6.99 10.51 6.05
CA ALA A 222 -5.89 11.00 5.20
C ALA A 222 -6.37 11.78 3.97
N ASP A 223 -7.59 11.54 3.55
CA ASP A 223 -8.31 12.17 2.43
C ASP A 223 -9.28 13.28 2.84
N ALA A 224 -9.27 13.67 4.12
CA ALA A 224 -10.13 14.73 4.66
C ALA A 224 -9.95 16.06 3.92
N THR A 225 -11.06 16.68 3.56
CA THR A 225 -11.07 18.00 2.91
C THR A 225 -10.53 19.09 3.85
N PRO A 226 -10.13 20.26 3.32
CA PRO A 226 -9.77 21.40 4.18
C PRO A 226 -10.87 21.79 5.19
N GLU A 227 -12.13 21.60 4.81
CA GLU A 227 -13.30 21.88 5.67
C GLU A 227 -13.43 20.84 6.79
N ASP A 228 -13.19 19.56 6.52
CA ASP A 228 -13.20 18.50 7.52
C ASP A 228 -12.07 18.70 8.55
N ARG A 229 -10.90 19.19 8.07
CA ARG A 229 -9.75 19.49 8.93
C ARG A 229 -9.96 20.73 9.83
N ALA A 230 -10.84 21.64 9.43
CA ALA A 230 -11.16 22.83 10.22
C ALA A 230 -12.20 22.55 11.31
N ARG A 231 -12.91 21.41 11.22
CA ARG A 231 -13.95 21.01 12.17
C ARG A 231 -13.46 20.03 13.26
N ALA A 232 -12.28 19.42 13.06
CA ALA A 232 -11.66 18.49 14.00
C ALA A 232 -10.71 19.21 14.96
#